data_e9ab516b4a7f7e9f76aa63c30021e08f
#
_entry.id   e9ab516b4a7f7e9f76aa63c30021e08f
#
_cell.length_a   1.000
_cell.length_b   1.000
_cell.length_c   1.000
_cell.angle_alpha   90.00
_cell.angle_beta   90.00
_cell.angle_gamma   90.00
#
_symmetry.space_group_name_H-M   'P 1'
#
loop_
_entity.id
_entity.type
_entity.pdbx_description
1 polymer ?
#
loop_
_entity_poly.entity_id
_entity_poly.type
_entity_poly.pdbx_seq_one_letter_code
_entity_poly.pdbx_strand_id
1 'polypeptide(L)'
;MERIDLTKPPTQAMTLLIYGQPGIGKSTVCAMLAAAAEQAGEGVTMLDSERGLLPAAVAAGLRQSELLAASGHGSAFEVYKRLQALITQPQGLVVLDTVTETSESILRDLASDTGTVQIQAYGEQKHRLARIVRALRDAAGAGTCAVATAQQDAQDIEGLPGNWHPAVRKSMVTDLVSQFDCVARLRQVQDHESEALKLESGTRYLDFRPTHQQVAKCRTASELFAGRATQWHIYPMRNQEDATRLYAALKRRAAQIEGGK
;
A
#
# COMPACT_ATOMS: atom_id res chain seq x y z
N MET A 1 22.30 -18.66 4.96
CA MET A 1 22.09 -17.36 5.66
C MET A 1 23.11 -16.38 5.10
N GLU A 2 22.63 -15.32 4.49
CA GLU A 2 23.46 -14.24 3.98
C GLU A 2 23.85 -13.32 5.16
N ARG A 3 25.12 -12.92 5.19
CA ARG A 3 25.63 -12.04 6.25
C ARG A 3 25.28 -10.60 5.89
N ILE A 4 24.44 -9.96 6.69
CA ILE A 4 24.07 -8.55 6.48
C ILE A 4 25.28 -7.68 6.85
N ASP A 5 25.78 -6.94 5.88
CA ASP A 5 26.83 -5.95 6.08
C ASP A 5 26.20 -4.67 6.65
N LEU A 6 26.36 -4.45 7.94
CA LEU A 6 25.82 -3.30 8.64
C LEU A 6 26.49 -1.96 8.28
N THR A 7 27.58 -2.01 7.50
CA THR A 7 28.25 -0.79 7.01
C THR A 7 27.63 -0.28 5.70
N LYS A 8 26.86 -1.14 5.03
CA LYS A 8 26.07 -0.76 3.85
C LYS A 8 24.65 -0.44 4.26
N PRO A 9 24.11 0.67 3.80
CA PRO A 9 22.71 0.98 4.00
C PRO A 9 21.83 -0.11 3.38
N PRO A 10 20.71 -0.45 4.00
CA PRO A 10 19.76 -1.32 3.35
C PRO A 10 19.22 -0.61 2.09
N THR A 11 19.48 -1.17 0.93
CA THR A 11 18.92 -0.73 -0.36
C THR A 11 17.42 -1.07 -0.48
N GLN A 12 16.70 -1.08 0.64
CA GLN A 12 15.30 -1.48 0.68
C GLN A 12 14.41 -0.30 0.29
N ALA A 13 13.65 -0.47 -0.77
CA ALA A 13 12.47 0.36 -1.03
C ALA A 13 11.43 0.15 0.09
N MET A 14 10.47 1.07 0.19
CA MET A 14 9.48 1.03 1.26
C MET A 14 8.19 0.33 0.83
N THR A 15 7.51 -0.23 1.83
CA THR A 15 6.16 -0.76 1.69
C THR A 15 5.15 0.22 2.30
N LEU A 16 4.10 0.56 1.53
CA LEU A 16 3.02 1.45 1.95
C LEU A 16 1.66 0.77 1.80
N LEU A 17 0.89 0.72 2.87
CA LEU A 17 -0.52 0.34 2.86
C LEU A 17 -1.39 1.60 2.98
N ILE A 18 -2.28 1.81 2.01
CA ILE A 18 -3.26 2.89 1.99
C ILE A 18 -4.65 2.29 2.18
N TYR A 19 -5.35 2.65 3.24
CA TYR A 19 -6.73 2.24 3.40
C TYR A 19 -7.67 3.44 3.52
N GLY A 20 -8.95 3.25 3.23
CA GLY A 20 -9.93 4.33 3.28
C GLY A 20 -11.27 3.91 2.70
N GLN A 21 -12.26 4.79 2.81
CA GLN A 21 -13.62 4.57 2.32
C GLN A 21 -13.65 4.20 0.83
N PRO A 22 -14.64 3.44 0.38
CA PRO A 22 -14.93 3.31 -1.05
C PRO A 22 -15.09 4.68 -1.70
N GLY A 23 -14.54 4.86 -2.90
CA GLY A 23 -14.65 6.12 -3.65
C GLY A 23 -13.78 7.28 -3.17
N ILE A 24 -13.05 7.16 -2.05
CA ILE A 24 -12.17 8.25 -1.55
C ILE A 24 -10.99 8.59 -2.48
N GLY A 25 -10.67 7.72 -3.46
CA GLY A 25 -9.61 7.94 -4.44
C GLY A 25 -8.32 7.16 -4.20
N LYS A 26 -8.38 5.98 -3.55
CA LYS A 26 -7.21 5.11 -3.36
C LYS A 26 -6.54 4.74 -4.68
N SER A 27 -7.30 4.25 -5.65
CA SER A 27 -6.83 3.91 -6.99
C SER A 27 -6.24 5.13 -7.72
N THR A 28 -6.80 6.33 -7.51
CA THR A 28 -6.26 7.58 -8.05
C THR A 28 -4.87 7.88 -7.47
N VAL A 29 -4.69 7.74 -6.16
CA VAL A 29 -3.37 7.92 -5.50
C VAL A 29 -2.37 6.91 -6.06
N CYS A 30 -2.77 5.66 -6.23
CA CYS A 30 -1.92 4.62 -6.82
C CYS A 30 -1.51 4.96 -8.26
N ALA A 31 -2.45 5.42 -9.09
CA ALA A 31 -2.17 5.83 -10.45
C ALA A 31 -1.23 7.05 -10.53
N MET A 32 -1.37 8.02 -9.62
CA MET A 32 -0.45 9.16 -9.53
C MET A 32 0.95 8.73 -9.11
N LEU A 33 1.09 7.77 -8.18
CA LEU A 33 2.39 7.20 -7.82
C LEU A 33 3.01 6.42 -8.97
N ALA A 34 2.21 5.68 -9.72
CA ALA A 34 2.64 4.97 -10.92
C ALA A 34 3.13 5.95 -12.01
N ALA A 35 2.41 7.06 -12.24
CA ALA A 35 2.84 8.11 -13.15
C ALA A 35 4.17 8.77 -12.71
N ALA A 36 4.37 8.94 -11.40
CA ALA A 36 5.64 9.43 -10.87
C ALA A 36 6.80 8.47 -11.14
N ALA A 37 6.56 7.16 -11.01
CA ALA A 37 7.57 6.14 -11.34
C ALA A 37 7.88 6.10 -12.85
N GLU A 38 6.87 6.15 -13.72
CA GLU A 38 7.08 6.24 -15.17
C GLU A 38 7.86 7.50 -15.57
N GLN A 39 7.54 8.67 -14.97
CA GLN A 39 8.27 9.91 -15.20
C GLN A 39 9.74 9.83 -14.77
N ALA A 40 10.04 8.99 -13.78
CA ALA A 40 11.40 8.68 -13.36
C ALA A 40 12.10 7.65 -14.28
N GLY A 41 11.43 7.16 -15.34
CA GLY A 41 11.94 6.13 -16.25
C GLY A 41 11.95 4.73 -15.66
N GLU A 42 11.16 4.48 -14.60
CA GLU A 42 11.14 3.21 -13.89
C GLU A 42 9.93 2.35 -14.31
N GLY A 43 10.12 1.03 -14.33
CA GLY A 43 9.05 0.07 -14.61
C GLY A 43 8.00 0.05 -13.51
N VAL A 44 6.74 -0.15 -13.89
CA VAL A 44 5.59 -0.22 -12.98
C VAL A 44 4.74 -1.44 -13.28
N THR A 45 4.39 -2.19 -12.24
CA THR A 45 3.38 -3.25 -12.31
C THR A 45 2.20 -2.90 -11.41
N MET A 46 1.00 -2.91 -11.96
CA MET A 46 -0.26 -2.67 -11.24
C MET A 46 -1.13 -3.93 -11.26
N LEU A 47 -1.46 -4.45 -10.10
CA LEU A 47 -2.28 -5.64 -9.90
C LEU A 47 -3.67 -5.20 -9.44
N ASP A 48 -4.66 -5.25 -10.35
CA ASP A 48 -6.02 -4.74 -10.14
C ASP A 48 -6.98 -5.88 -9.83
N SER A 49 -7.34 -6.05 -8.58
CA SER A 49 -8.31 -7.07 -8.14
C SER A 49 -9.77 -6.59 -8.15
N GLU A 50 -10.00 -5.28 -8.10
CA GLU A 50 -11.36 -4.68 -8.14
C GLU A 50 -11.77 -4.16 -9.51
N ARG A 51 -10.88 -4.18 -10.52
CA ARG A 51 -11.06 -3.56 -11.85
C ARG A 51 -11.27 -2.05 -11.78
N GLY A 52 -10.76 -1.41 -10.73
CA GLY A 52 -10.88 0.03 -10.47
C GLY A 52 -9.69 0.87 -10.93
N LEU A 53 -8.56 0.26 -11.21
CA LEU A 53 -7.33 0.97 -11.56
C LEU A 53 -7.32 1.53 -12.99
N LEU A 54 -7.95 0.85 -13.96
CA LEU A 54 -7.88 1.28 -15.36
C LEU A 54 -8.36 2.72 -15.60
N PRO A 55 -9.51 3.17 -15.10
CA PRO A 55 -9.93 4.56 -15.27
C PRO A 55 -8.95 5.55 -14.63
N ALA A 56 -8.40 5.22 -13.45
CA ALA A 56 -7.42 6.06 -12.77
C ALA A 56 -6.09 6.12 -13.52
N ALA A 57 -5.62 5.00 -14.06
CA ALA A 57 -4.41 4.91 -14.88
C ALA A 57 -4.51 5.75 -16.15
N VAL A 58 -5.65 5.67 -16.84
CA VAL A 58 -5.92 6.49 -18.03
C VAL A 58 -5.95 7.98 -17.68
N ALA A 59 -6.63 8.35 -16.59
CA ALA A 59 -6.70 9.75 -16.13
C ALA A 59 -5.33 10.29 -15.69
N ALA A 60 -4.44 9.44 -15.16
CA ALA A 60 -3.06 9.80 -14.81
C ALA A 60 -2.11 9.81 -16.02
N GLY A 61 -2.57 9.42 -17.20
CA GLY A 61 -1.79 9.42 -18.44
C GLY A 61 -0.73 8.31 -18.52
N LEU A 62 -0.91 7.20 -17.77
CA LEU A 62 -0.01 6.06 -17.80
C LEU A 62 0.03 5.41 -19.20
N ARG A 63 1.24 5.06 -19.67
CA ARG A 63 1.44 4.51 -21.01
C ARG A 63 2.37 3.30 -21.04
N GLN A 64 3.24 3.15 -20.06
CA GLN A 64 4.28 2.13 -20.01
C GLN A 64 4.08 1.15 -18.85
N SER A 65 3.15 1.46 -17.94
CA SER A 65 2.82 0.59 -16.80
C SER A 65 2.14 -0.69 -17.26
N GLU A 66 2.55 -1.80 -16.67
CA GLU A 66 1.86 -3.07 -16.83
C GLU A 66 0.65 -3.09 -15.89
N LEU A 67 -0.55 -3.15 -16.44
CA LEU A 67 -1.80 -3.30 -15.68
C LEU A 67 -2.36 -4.70 -15.88
N LEU A 68 -2.38 -5.49 -14.79
CA LEU A 68 -2.85 -6.87 -14.78
C LEU A 68 -4.14 -6.97 -13.98
N ALA A 69 -5.21 -7.43 -14.63
CA ALA A 69 -6.45 -7.76 -13.93
C ALA A 69 -6.24 -9.01 -13.07
N ALA A 70 -6.39 -8.84 -11.77
CA ALA A 70 -6.19 -9.89 -10.76
C ALA A 70 -7.54 -10.26 -10.11
N SER A 71 -8.57 -10.49 -10.94
CA SER A 71 -9.93 -10.81 -10.50
C SER A 71 -10.39 -12.17 -11.03
N GLY A 72 -11.18 -12.89 -10.23
CA GLY A 72 -11.71 -14.22 -10.59
C GLY A 72 -11.02 -15.35 -9.85
N HIS A 73 -11.41 -16.59 -10.20
CA HIS A 73 -10.87 -17.79 -9.58
C HIS A 73 -9.37 -17.95 -9.84
N GLY A 74 -8.60 -18.26 -8.81
CA GLY A 74 -7.15 -18.42 -8.90
C GLY A 74 -6.35 -17.09 -8.97
N SER A 75 -7.01 -15.94 -9.01
CA SER A 75 -6.36 -14.62 -9.16
C SER A 75 -5.33 -14.33 -8.07
N ALA A 76 -5.60 -14.72 -6.83
CA ALA A 76 -4.66 -14.55 -5.72
C ALA A 76 -3.33 -15.32 -5.92
N PHE A 77 -3.38 -16.48 -6.58
CA PHE A 77 -2.18 -17.24 -6.93
C PHE A 77 -1.37 -16.55 -8.04
N GLU A 78 -2.02 -15.98 -9.04
CA GLU A 78 -1.36 -15.21 -10.10
C GLU A 78 -0.72 -13.92 -9.54
N VAL A 79 -1.41 -13.22 -8.62
CA VAL A 79 -0.82 -12.09 -7.86
C VAL A 79 0.45 -12.53 -7.16
N TYR A 80 0.41 -13.65 -6.43
CA TYR A 80 1.58 -14.17 -5.74
C TYR A 80 2.74 -14.50 -6.69
N LYS A 81 2.48 -15.18 -7.82
CA LYS A 81 3.51 -15.48 -8.83
C LYS A 81 4.15 -14.21 -9.38
N ARG A 82 3.32 -13.20 -9.71
CA ARG A 82 3.83 -11.94 -10.25
C ARG A 82 4.72 -11.23 -9.25
N LEU A 83 4.33 -11.18 -7.98
CA LEU A 83 5.15 -10.61 -6.91
C LEU A 83 6.48 -11.36 -6.73
N GLN A 84 6.47 -12.69 -6.84
CA GLN A 84 7.71 -13.49 -6.79
C GLN A 84 8.66 -13.17 -7.94
N ALA A 85 8.14 -12.90 -9.13
CA ALA A 85 8.96 -12.48 -10.28
C ALA A 85 9.66 -11.13 -10.02
N LEU A 86 9.02 -10.20 -9.30
CA LEU A 86 9.60 -8.89 -8.96
C LEU A 86 10.76 -8.98 -7.96
N ILE A 87 10.93 -10.09 -7.26
CA ILE A 87 12.09 -10.30 -6.39
C ILE A 87 13.36 -10.53 -7.23
N THR A 88 13.22 -11.19 -8.37
CA THR A 88 14.35 -11.48 -9.27
C THR A 88 14.53 -10.43 -10.36
N GLN A 89 13.46 -9.71 -10.71
CA GLN A 89 13.43 -8.64 -11.70
C GLN A 89 12.77 -7.38 -11.09
N PRO A 90 13.50 -6.65 -10.22
CA PRO A 90 12.96 -5.48 -9.54
C PRO A 90 12.51 -4.40 -10.53
N GLN A 91 11.43 -3.72 -10.15
CA GLN A 91 10.89 -2.55 -10.86
C GLN A 91 10.91 -1.32 -9.96
N GLY A 92 10.50 -0.16 -10.48
CA GLY A 92 10.34 1.04 -9.67
C GLY A 92 9.21 0.92 -8.67
N LEU A 93 8.06 0.43 -9.13
CA LEU A 93 6.84 0.37 -8.32
C LEU A 93 6.02 -0.89 -8.62
N VAL A 94 5.47 -1.50 -7.57
CA VAL A 94 4.36 -2.44 -7.66
C VAL A 94 3.17 -1.92 -6.86
N VAL A 95 1.97 -2.01 -7.44
CA VAL A 95 0.70 -1.65 -6.80
C VAL A 95 -0.18 -2.89 -6.71
N LEU A 96 -0.78 -3.16 -5.55
CA LEU A 96 -1.87 -4.13 -5.35
C LEU A 96 -3.15 -3.40 -4.91
N ASP A 97 -4.14 -3.33 -5.79
CA ASP A 97 -5.44 -2.69 -5.54
C ASP A 97 -6.57 -3.72 -5.71
N THR A 98 -7.11 -4.35 -4.66
CA THR A 98 -6.88 -4.14 -3.23
C THR A 98 -6.54 -5.44 -2.49
N VAL A 99 -5.92 -5.32 -1.32
CA VAL A 99 -5.71 -6.47 -0.39
C VAL A 99 -7.05 -7.04 0.08
N THR A 100 -8.06 -6.20 0.28
CA THR A 100 -9.42 -6.60 0.68
C THR A 100 -10.00 -7.59 -0.33
N GLU A 101 -10.06 -7.21 -1.61
CA GLU A 101 -10.63 -8.06 -2.67
C GLU A 101 -9.76 -9.31 -2.91
N THR A 102 -8.43 -9.16 -2.82
CA THR A 102 -7.51 -10.31 -2.89
C THR A 102 -7.81 -11.32 -1.78
N SER A 103 -8.06 -10.84 -0.56
CA SER A 103 -8.44 -11.68 0.59
C SER A 103 -9.77 -12.41 0.35
N GLU A 104 -10.77 -11.71 -0.17
CA GLU A 104 -12.08 -12.29 -0.50
C GLU A 104 -11.99 -13.29 -1.67
N SER A 105 -11.15 -13.01 -2.66
CA SER A 105 -10.89 -13.94 -3.77
C SER A 105 -10.32 -15.27 -3.27
N ILE A 106 -9.37 -15.22 -2.33
CA ILE A 106 -8.84 -16.43 -1.69
C ILE A 106 -9.97 -17.24 -1.03
N LEU A 107 -10.87 -16.56 -0.33
CA LEU A 107 -11.96 -17.24 0.36
C LEU A 107 -12.96 -17.87 -0.62
N ARG A 108 -13.27 -17.17 -1.73
CA ARG A 108 -14.10 -17.74 -2.81
C ARG A 108 -13.46 -18.96 -3.46
N ASP A 109 -12.14 -18.96 -3.66
CA ASP A 109 -11.39 -20.11 -4.18
C ASP A 109 -11.40 -21.32 -3.24
N LEU A 110 -11.60 -21.09 -1.94
CA LEU A 110 -11.66 -22.13 -0.90
C LEU A 110 -13.09 -22.58 -0.56
N ALA A 111 -14.10 -21.91 -1.11
CA ALA A 111 -15.50 -22.32 -0.93
C ALA A 111 -15.77 -23.64 -1.68
N SER A 112 -16.70 -24.43 -1.15
CA SER A 112 -17.20 -25.61 -1.85
C SER A 112 -18.02 -25.22 -3.08
N ASP A 113 -18.35 -26.18 -3.95
CA ASP A 113 -19.22 -25.99 -5.13
C ASP A 113 -20.61 -25.44 -4.75
N THR A 114 -21.03 -25.64 -3.51
CA THR A 114 -22.28 -25.08 -2.96
C THR A 114 -22.12 -23.68 -2.38
N GLY A 115 -20.92 -23.08 -2.48
CA GLY A 115 -20.61 -21.76 -1.91
C GLY A 115 -20.37 -21.78 -0.39
N THR A 116 -20.39 -22.95 0.26
CA THR A 116 -20.18 -23.05 1.71
C THR A 116 -18.69 -22.97 2.05
N VAL A 117 -18.35 -22.09 2.98
CA VAL A 117 -16.98 -21.90 3.47
C VAL A 117 -16.81 -22.68 4.77
N GLN A 118 -15.93 -23.68 4.75
CA GLN A 118 -15.59 -24.45 5.95
C GLN A 118 -14.68 -23.64 6.88
N ILE A 119 -14.69 -23.97 8.17
CA ILE A 119 -13.90 -23.22 9.18
C ILE A 119 -12.40 -23.26 8.90
N GLN A 120 -11.89 -24.36 8.34
CA GLN A 120 -10.49 -24.52 7.96
C GLN A 120 -10.07 -23.57 6.84
N ALA A 121 -10.98 -23.19 5.94
CA ALA A 121 -10.73 -22.27 4.84
C ALA A 121 -10.28 -20.88 5.34
N TYR A 122 -10.73 -20.48 6.51
CA TYR A 122 -10.31 -19.22 7.09
C TYR A 122 -8.85 -19.21 7.57
N GLY A 123 -8.35 -20.35 8.05
CA GLY A 123 -6.93 -20.51 8.38
C GLY A 123 -6.06 -20.45 7.12
N GLU A 124 -6.52 -21.14 6.07
CA GLU A 124 -5.86 -21.15 4.77
C GLU A 124 -5.90 -19.76 4.09
N GLN A 125 -7.03 -19.03 4.17
CA GLN A 125 -7.14 -17.65 3.70
C GLN A 125 -6.06 -16.79 4.35
N LYS A 126 -5.94 -16.83 5.68
CA LYS A 126 -4.93 -16.10 6.44
C LYS A 126 -3.51 -16.45 5.95
N HIS A 127 -3.23 -17.72 5.77
CA HIS A 127 -1.91 -18.19 5.32
C HIS A 127 -1.58 -17.71 3.89
N ARG A 128 -2.51 -17.83 2.95
CA ARG A 128 -2.31 -17.39 1.56
C ARG A 128 -2.15 -15.87 1.47
N LEU A 129 -2.98 -15.10 2.18
CA LEU A 129 -2.85 -13.65 2.21
C LEU A 129 -1.50 -13.23 2.81
N ALA A 130 -1.06 -13.85 3.90
CA ALA A 130 0.24 -13.59 4.51
C ALA A 130 1.41 -13.86 3.53
N ARG A 131 1.31 -14.87 2.67
CA ARG A 131 2.32 -15.13 1.62
C ARG A 131 2.36 -14.02 0.58
N ILE A 132 1.21 -13.50 0.15
CA ILE A 132 1.12 -12.38 -0.81
C ILE A 132 1.75 -11.12 -0.20
N VAL A 133 1.40 -10.80 1.04
CA VAL A 133 1.93 -9.60 1.71
C VAL A 133 3.44 -9.71 1.98
N ARG A 134 3.93 -10.91 2.31
CA ARG A 134 5.38 -11.15 2.41
C ARG A 134 6.07 -10.98 1.06
N ALA A 135 5.47 -11.46 -0.04
CA ALA A 135 6.04 -11.28 -1.37
C ALA A 135 6.13 -9.80 -1.78
N LEU A 136 5.15 -8.95 -1.39
CA LEU A 136 5.26 -7.49 -1.53
C LEU A 136 6.46 -6.93 -0.76
N ARG A 137 6.65 -7.37 0.48
CA ARG A 137 7.78 -6.95 1.31
C ARG A 137 9.13 -7.43 0.74
N ASP A 138 9.17 -8.67 0.23
CA ASP A 138 10.37 -9.24 -0.37
C ASP A 138 10.73 -8.50 -1.68
N ALA A 139 9.74 -8.11 -2.48
CA ALA A 139 9.93 -7.25 -3.65
C ALA A 139 10.49 -5.87 -3.23
N ALA A 140 10.02 -5.31 -2.12
CA ALA A 140 10.58 -4.08 -1.57
C ALA A 140 12.02 -4.28 -1.08
N GLY A 141 12.34 -5.42 -0.47
CA GLY A 141 13.69 -5.83 -0.12
C GLY A 141 14.62 -5.90 -1.34
N ALA A 142 14.09 -6.27 -2.51
CA ALA A 142 14.81 -6.30 -3.78
C ALA A 142 14.91 -4.94 -4.48
N GLY A 143 14.30 -3.87 -3.94
CA GLY A 143 14.40 -2.50 -4.48
C GLY A 143 13.14 -1.97 -5.18
N THR A 144 12.05 -2.75 -5.23
CA THR A 144 10.75 -2.32 -5.80
C THR A 144 9.90 -1.63 -4.73
N CYS A 145 9.53 -0.36 -4.90
CA CYS A 145 8.52 0.25 -4.01
C CYS A 145 7.22 -0.56 -4.07
N ALA A 146 6.68 -0.98 -2.93
CA ALA A 146 5.45 -1.75 -2.90
C ALA A 146 4.33 -0.95 -2.23
N VAL A 147 3.25 -0.70 -2.98
CA VAL A 147 2.06 -0.01 -2.50
C VAL A 147 0.88 -0.96 -2.57
N ALA A 148 0.17 -1.09 -1.47
CA ALA A 148 -1.08 -1.84 -1.45
C ALA A 148 -2.22 -0.95 -0.98
N THR A 149 -3.43 -1.22 -1.45
CA THR A 149 -4.63 -0.56 -0.93
C THR A 149 -5.53 -1.54 -0.19
N ALA A 150 -6.40 -1.01 0.67
CA ALA A 150 -7.47 -1.77 1.30
C ALA A 150 -8.71 -0.88 1.48
N GLN A 151 -9.87 -1.48 1.50
CA GLN A 151 -11.07 -0.82 2.02
C GLN A 151 -10.89 -0.54 3.52
N GLN A 152 -11.66 0.38 4.08
CA GLN A 152 -11.66 0.57 5.54
C GLN A 152 -12.84 -0.14 6.19
N ASP A 153 -12.62 -0.62 7.40
CA ASP A 153 -13.66 -1.11 8.30
C ASP A 153 -13.57 -0.39 9.65
N ALA A 154 -14.65 -0.45 10.44
CA ALA A 154 -14.77 0.22 11.72
C ALA A 154 -15.17 -0.80 12.78
N GLN A 155 -14.23 -1.62 13.20
CA GLN A 155 -14.43 -2.58 14.29
C GLN A 155 -13.33 -2.46 15.32
N ASP A 156 -13.66 -2.69 16.58
CA ASP A 156 -12.65 -2.79 17.64
C ASP A 156 -11.81 -4.05 17.46
N ILE A 157 -10.50 -3.87 17.45
CA ILE A 157 -9.53 -4.96 17.36
C ILE A 157 -8.69 -4.95 18.62
N GLU A 158 -8.70 -6.06 19.35
CA GLU A 158 -7.90 -6.22 20.55
C GLU A 158 -6.39 -6.04 20.24
N GLY A 159 -5.74 -5.20 21.05
CA GLY A 159 -4.31 -4.91 20.91
C GLY A 159 -3.94 -3.90 19.80
N LEU A 160 -4.91 -3.34 19.07
CA LEU A 160 -4.67 -2.24 18.13
C LEU A 160 -5.38 -0.96 18.57
N PRO A 161 -4.69 0.19 18.57
CA PRO A 161 -5.35 1.46 18.79
C PRO A 161 -6.22 1.81 17.58
N GLY A 162 -7.45 2.22 17.84
CA GLY A 162 -8.32 2.82 16.83
C GLY A 162 -9.40 1.90 16.26
N ASN A 163 -10.51 2.53 15.88
CA ASN A 163 -11.68 1.87 15.34
C ASN A 163 -11.60 1.66 13.83
N TRP A 164 -10.83 2.52 13.10
CA TRP A 164 -10.66 2.44 11.66
C TRP A 164 -9.41 1.63 11.29
N HIS A 165 -9.59 0.59 10.52
CA HIS A 165 -8.52 -0.31 10.08
C HIS A 165 -8.74 -0.81 8.64
N PRO A 166 -7.73 -1.42 8.00
CA PRO A 166 -7.90 -2.10 6.72
C PRO A 166 -8.96 -3.19 6.81
N ALA A 167 -9.89 -3.23 5.86
CA ALA A 167 -10.99 -4.20 5.80
C ALA A 167 -10.47 -5.56 5.34
N VAL A 168 -9.90 -6.28 6.27
CA VAL A 168 -9.63 -7.72 6.21
C VAL A 168 -10.19 -8.34 7.49
N ARG A 169 -10.28 -9.66 7.54
CA ARG A 169 -10.77 -10.31 8.77
C ARG A 169 -9.98 -9.83 10.00
N LYS A 170 -10.70 -9.60 11.09
CA LYS A 170 -10.15 -9.06 12.35
C LYS A 170 -8.86 -9.76 12.80
N SER A 171 -8.82 -11.09 12.71
CA SER A 171 -7.64 -11.91 13.07
C SER A 171 -6.43 -11.73 12.14
N MET A 172 -6.58 -11.03 11.01
CA MET A 172 -5.50 -10.78 10.06
C MET A 172 -4.98 -9.34 10.08
N VAL A 173 -5.72 -8.39 10.69
CA VAL A 173 -5.37 -6.96 10.64
C VAL A 173 -4.01 -6.69 11.23
N THR A 174 -3.72 -7.20 12.43
CA THR A 174 -2.43 -7.01 13.11
C THR A 174 -1.28 -7.55 12.27
N ASP A 175 -1.44 -8.76 11.74
CA ASP A 175 -0.42 -9.39 10.89
C ASP A 175 -0.20 -8.59 9.62
N LEU A 176 -1.28 -8.14 8.96
CA LEU A 176 -1.23 -7.30 7.76
C LEU A 176 -0.46 -6.00 8.02
N VAL A 177 -0.90 -5.23 9.02
CA VAL A 177 -0.30 -3.94 9.39
C VAL A 177 1.18 -4.10 9.76
N SER A 178 1.56 -5.20 10.42
CA SER A 178 2.95 -5.45 10.83
C SER A 178 3.92 -5.55 9.66
N GLN A 179 3.47 -6.03 8.49
CA GLN A 179 4.30 -6.28 7.32
C GLN A 179 4.70 -5.00 6.55
N PHE A 180 3.92 -3.93 6.67
CA PHE A 180 4.22 -2.68 5.97
C PHE A 180 5.11 -1.75 6.79
N ASP A 181 5.96 -0.97 6.14
CA ASP A 181 6.75 0.08 6.78
C ASP A 181 5.87 1.26 7.15
N CYS A 182 4.97 1.63 6.26
CA CYS A 182 4.02 2.70 6.44
C CYS A 182 2.58 2.21 6.22
N VAL A 183 1.69 2.65 7.08
CA VAL A 183 0.24 2.41 6.99
C VAL A 183 -0.45 3.76 7.16
N ALA A 184 -1.23 4.18 6.17
CA ALA A 184 -1.92 5.45 6.15
C ALA A 184 -3.41 5.27 5.85
N ARG A 185 -4.24 6.06 6.52
CA ARG A 185 -5.63 6.24 6.14
C ARG A 185 -5.75 7.38 5.14
N LEU A 186 -6.33 7.11 3.99
CA LEU A 186 -6.66 8.16 3.02
C LEU A 186 -7.96 8.85 3.48
N ARG A 187 -7.88 10.15 3.67
CA ARG A 187 -8.99 11.00 4.13
C ARG A 187 -9.14 12.21 3.21
N GLN A 188 -10.27 12.87 3.36
CA GLN A 188 -10.55 14.18 2.76
C GLN A 188 -10.74 15.19 3.88
N VAL A 189 -10.13 16.38 3.75
CA VAL A 189 -10.25 17.47 4.69
C VAL A 189 -11.70 17.92 4.77
N GLN A 190 -12.25 17.93 5.98
CA GLN A 190 -13.57 18.49 6.26
C GLN A 190 -13.44 19.99 6.58
N ASP A 191 -14.52 20.78 6.40
CA ASP A 191 -14.48 22.24 6.60
C ASP A 191 -13.95 22.61 7.98
N HIS A 192 -14.38 21.91 9.04
CA HIS A 192 -13.93 22.16 10.41
C HIS A 192 -12.48 21.73 10.70
N GLU A 193 -11.87 20.92 9.83
CA GLU A 193 -10.47 20.48 9.95
C GLU A 193 -9.50 21.38 9.19
N SER A 194 -10.00 22.20 8.24
CA SER A 194 -9.21 22.95 7.27
C SER A 194 -8.18 23.86 7.94
N GLU A 195 -8.57 24.64 8.93
CA GLU A 195 -7.68 25.54 9.67
C GLU A 195 -6.62 24.78 10.47
N ALA A 196 -7.01 23.74 11.18
CA ALA A 196 -6.12 22.93 12.01
C ALA A 196 -5.08 22.17 11.17
N LEU A 197 -5.49 21.67 9.99
CA LEU A 197 -4.61 20.94 9.08
C LEU A 197 -3.83 21.86 8.14
N LYS A 198 -4.19 23.15 8.03
CA LYS A 198 -3.68 24.12 7.03
C LYS A 198 -3.79 23.57 5.60
N LEU A 199 -4.88 22.89 5.32
CA LEU A 199 -5.24 22.35 4.02
C LEU A 199 -6.64 22.82 3.64
N GLU A 200 -6.86 23.07 2.36
CA GLU A 200 -8.18 23.44 1.85
C GLU A 200 -9.18 22.28 2.04
N SER A 201 -10.43 22.64 2.33
CA SER A 201 -11.53 21.67 2.38
C SER A 201 -11.63 20.87 1.06
N GLY A 202 -11.93 19.60 1.15
CA GLY A 202 -11.95 18.71 0.00
C GLY A 202 -10.57 18.14 -0.41
N THR A 203 -9.46 18.70 0.09
CA THR A 203 -8.12 18.14 -0.18
C THR A 203 -8.00 16.73 0.37
N ARG A 204 -7.51 15.80 -0.47
CA ARG A 204 -7.16 14.44 -0.01
C ARG A 204 -5.80 14.44 0.68
N TYR A 205 -5.68 13.62 1.72
CA TYR A 205 -4.41 13.45 2.43
C TYR A 205 -4.26 12.04 3.01
N LEU A 206 -3.03 11.59 3.08
CA LEU A 206 -2.65 10.37 3.78
C LEU A 206 -2.38 10.71 5.24
N ASP A 207 -3.12 10.09 6.15
CA ASP A 207 -2.98 10.26 7.59
C ASP A 207 -2.21 9.07 8.18
N PHE A 208 -0.98 9.33 8.59
CA PHE A 208 -0.09 8.33 9.20
C PHE A 208 -0.14 8.37 10.74
N ARG A 209 -0.98 9.20 11.34
CA ARG A 209 -1.06 9.34 12.80
C ARG A 209 -1.77 8.15 13.41
N PRO A 210 -1.10 7.36 14.27
CA PRO A 210 -1.80 6.39 15.09
C PRO A 210 -2.64 7.16 16.14
N THR A 211 -3.92 6.90 16.19
CA THR A 211 -4.85 7.48 17.16
C THR A 211 -5.73 6.37 17.75
N HIS A 212 -6.50 6.70 18.78
CA HIS A 212 -7.54 5.78 19.29
C HIS A 212 -8.68 5.56 18.28
N GLN A 213 -8.72 6.29 17.17
CA GLN A 213 -9.76 6.19 16.13
C GLN A 213 -9.26 5.57 14.82
N GLN A 214 -7.96 5.35 14.66
CA GLN A 214 -7.42 4.77 13.42
C GLN A 214 -6.10 4.05 13.63
N VAL A 215 -5.94 2.95 12.90
CA VAL A 215 -4.69 2.20 12.82
C VAL A 215 -3.80 2.85 11.76
N ALA A 216 -2.66 3.36 12.17
CA ALA A 216 -1.68 3.92 11.26
C ALA A 216 -0.27 3.69 11.81
N LYS A 217 0.75 3.76 10.96
CA LYS A 217 2.16 3.78 11.37
C LYS A 217 3.05 4.35 10.28
N CYS A 218 4.20 4.85 10.67
CA CYS A 218 5.27 5.21 9.75
C CYS A 218 6.61 4.94 10.45
N ARG A 219 7.35 3.93 9.98
CA ARG A 219 8.69 3.58 10.52
C ARG A 219 9.77 4.55 10.07
N THR A 220 9.48 5.36 9.05
CA THR A 220 10.43 6.24 8.37
C THR A 220 9.92 7.66 8.29
N ALA A 221 9.28 8.12 9.39
CA ALA A 221 8.68 9.45 9.47
C ALA A 221 9.68 10.57 9.12
N SER A 222 10.95 10.44 9.53
CA SER A 222 11.99 11.42 9.22
C SER A 222 12.26 11.56 7.72
N GLU A 223 12.18 10.49 6.98
CA GLU A 223 12.45 10.48 5.52
C GLU A 223 11.23 10.96 4.72
N LEU A 224 10.03 10.52 5.09
CA LEU A 224 8.79 10.98 4.45
C LEU A 224 8.48 12.46 4.70
N PHE A 225 8.87 12.97 5.87
CA PHE A 225 8.54 14.32 6.30
C PHE A 225 9.75 15.24 6.41
N ALA A 226 10.94 14.82 5.92
CA ALA A 226 12.16 15.62 5.96
C ALA A 226 11.96 16.99 5.32
N GLY A 227 12.27 18.04 6.08
CA GLY A 227 12.14 19.44 5.65
C GLY A 227 10.75 20.06 5.80
N ARG A 228 9.77 19.34 6.35
CA ARG A 228 8.45 19.91 6.70
C ARG A 228 8.31 19.98 8.22
N ALA A 229 8.50 21.19 8.76
CA ALA A 229 8.31 21.50 10.18
C ALA A 229 6.82 21.49 10.60
N THR A 230 5.97 20.67 9.99
CA THR A 230 4.54 20.81 10.14
C THR A 230 3.82 19.52 10.41
N GLN A 231 3.12 19.53 11.54
CA GLN A 231 1.97 18.68 11.86
C GLN A 231 2.11 17.23 11.40
N TRP A 232 3.10 16.63 11.92
CA TRP A 232 3.35 15.22 12.19
C TRP A 232 2.40 14.25 11.50
N HIS A 233 2.89 13.61 10.42
CA HIS A 233 2.28 12.44 9.86
C HIS A 233 1.07 12.65 8.92
N ILE A 234 0.87 13.85 8.37
CA ILE A 234 -0.11 14.11 7.32
C ILE A 234 0.61 14.43 6.01
N TYR A 235 0.22 13.75 4.94
CA TYR A 235 0.78 13.97 3.62
C TYR A 235 -0.33 14.35 2.63
N PRO A 236 -0.40 15.60 2.14
CA PRO A 236 -1.41 16.00 1.18
C PRO A 236 -1.20 15.32 -0.17
N MET A 237 -2.30 14.99 -0.84
CA MET A 237 -2.35 14.37 -2.16
C MET A 237 -3.22 15.22 -3.09
N ARG A 238 -2.78 16.43 -3.41
CA ARG A 238 -3.50 17.44 -4.19
C ARG A 238 -3.36 17.24 -5.70
N ASN A 239 -2.15 16.86 -6.11
CA ASN A 239 -1.75 16.82 -7.52
C ASN A 239 -0.60 15.85 -7.75
N GLN A 240 -0.17 15.74 -9.02
CA GLN A 240 0.92 14.85 -9.44
C GLN A 240 2.26 15.20 -8.75
N GLU A 241 2.51 16.47 -8.43
CA GLU A 241 3.74 16.89 -7.74
C GLU A 241 3.83 16.30 -6.32
N ASP A 242 2.72 16.29 -5.57
CA ASP A 242 2.67 15.64 -4.26
C ASP A 242 2.95 14.13 -4.37
N ALA A 243 2.40 13.47 -5.41
CA ALA A 243 2.67 12.04 -5.66
C ALA A 243 4.14 11.79 -6.05
N THR A 244 4.73 12.64 -6.87
CA THR A 244 6.15 12.55 -7.26
C THR A 244 7.06 12.69 -6.04
N ARG A 245 6.76 13.62 -5.14
CA ARG A 245 7.50 13.79 -3.88
C ARG A 245 7.34 12.60 -2.95
N LEU A 246 6.12 12.04 -2.85
CA LEU A 246 5.87 10.85 -2.05
C LEU A 246 6.62 9.65 -2.62
N TYR A 247 6.56 9.43 -3.94
CA TYR A 247 7.28 8.35 -4.59
C TYR A 247 8.80 8.46 -4.35
N ALA A 248 9.37 9.67 -4.55
CA ALA A 248 10.78 9.92 -4.27
C ALA A 248 11.15 9.64 -2.80
N ALA A 249 10.27 9.95 -1.86
CA ALA A 249 10.49 9.65 -0.45
C ALA A 249 10.46 8.15 -0.15
N LEU A 250 9.56 7.40 -0.79
CA LEU A 250 9.48 5.94 -0.68
C LEU A 250 10.73 5.25 -1.26
N LYS A 251 11.37 5.85 -2.27
CA LYS A 251 12.62 5.36 -2.89
C LYS A 251 13.89 5.78 -2.13
N ARG A 252 13.89 6.93 -1.44
CA ARG A 252 15.10 7.54 -0.84
C ARG A 252 15.79 6.69 0.21
N ARG A 253 15.12 5.72 0.80
CA ARG A 253 15.79 4.80 1.73
C ARG A 253 16.96 4.04 1.06
N ALA A 254 16.93 3.94 -0.28
CA ALA A 254 18.00 3.34 -1.06
C ALA A 254 19.18 4.30 -1.35
N ALA A 255 18.96 5.61 -1.39
CA ALA A 255 19.92 6.58 -1.92
C ALA A 255 20.66 7.42 -0.86
N GLN A 256 20.14 7.54 0.37
CA GLN A 256 20.67 8.51 1.35
C GLN A 256 21.98 8.11 2.02
N ILE A 257 22.56 6.96 1.72
CA ILE A 257 23.77 6.49 2.38
C ILE A 257 24.98 6.43 1.42
N GLU A 258 24.80 6.71 0.13
CA GLU A 258 25.94 6.88 -0.81
C GLU A 258 26.60 8.28 -0.71
N GLY A 259 26.00 9.24 -0.02
CA GLY A 259 26.41 10.65 0.02
C GLY A 259 27.06 11.15 1.32
N GLY A 260 27.26 10.30 2.30
CA GLY A 260 27.84 10.65 3.61
C GLY A 260 29.31 10.28 3.70
N LYS A 261 30.19 11.02 3.02
CA LYS A 261 31.63 11.17 3.35
C LYS A 261 31.91 12.62 3.64
#